data_cdef7ba0d05ed900f6a2cddf78d5ea3e
#
_entry.id   cdef7ba0d05ed900f6a2cddf78d5ea3e
#
_cell.length_a   1.000
_cell.length_b   1.000
_cell.length_c   1.000
_cell.angle_alpha   90.00
_cell.angle_beta   90.00
_cell.angle_gamma   90.00
#
_symmetry.space_group_name_H-M   'P 1'
#
loop_
_entity.id
_entity.type
_entity.pdbx_description
1 polymer ?
#
loop_
_entity_poly.entity_id
_entity_poly.type
_entity_poly.pdbx_seq_one_letter_code
_entity_poly.pdbx_strand_id
1 'polypeptide(L)'
;MLWSVGTMLTTIIHHFYGAYIYDEPFRLHVAIAAMPVIVIILFTYFGQRWFKNHAWQRGFRVAFIGTTLLFSVAAIGIYEGGYNHLVKDLLFFAGVPTEFLDRIYPSVYELPNDFFFEFTGVTQLLTGIACGFSLLRRSRPTSVQV
;
A
#
# COMPACT_ATOMS: atom_id res chain seq x y z
N MET A 1 -1.50 10.00 7.67
CA MET A 1 -1.01 8.99 8.62
C MET A 1 -1.96 7.79 8.70
N LEU A 2 -3.22 7.94 9.16
CA LEU A 2 -4.10 6.79 9.38
C LEU A 2 -4.22 5.88 8.15
N TRP A 3 -4.51 6.43 6.98
CA TRP A 3 -4.58 5.63 5.74
C TRP A 3 -3.26 4.95 5.37
N SER A 4 -2.13 5.64 5.58
CA SER A 4 -0.81 5.08 5.29
C SER A 4 -0.49 3.88 6.19
N VAL A 5 -0.73 4.01 7.50
CA VAL A 5 -0.60 2.89 8.45
C VAL A 5 -1.63 1.79 8.15
N GLY A 6 -2.87 2.17 7.84
CA GLY A 6 -3.92 1.23 7.45
C GLY A 6 -3.54 0.37 6.25
N THR A 7 -3.00 0.98 5.19
CA THR A 7 -2.50 0.23 4.01
C THR A 7 -1.41 -0.77 4.40
N MET A 8 -0.45 -0.36 5.23
CA MET A 8 0.62 -1.26 5.68
C MET A 8 0.10 -2.40 6.57
N LEU A 9 -0.87 -2.14 7.45
CA LEU A 9 -1.48 -3.19 8.28
C LEU A 9 -2.29 -4.18 7.43
N THR A 10 -3.05 -3.68 6.44
CA THR A 10 -3.77 -4.54 5.50
C THR A 10 -2.79 -5.44 4.73
N THR A 11 -1.66 -4.89 4.28
CA THR A 11 -0.59 -5.65 3.61
C THR A 11 -0.03 -6.74 4.52
N ILE A 12 0.24 -6.45 5.79
CA ILE A 12 0.72 -7.45 6.75
C ILE A 12 -0.28 -8.61 6.85
N ILE A 13 -1.56 -8.29 7.08
CA ILE A 13 -2.63 -9.30 7.19
C ILE A 13 -2.73 -10.12 5.90
N HIS A 14 -2.77 -9.46 4.74
CA HIS A 14 -2.87 -10.08 3.43
C HIS A 14 -1.74 -11.08 3.17
N HIS A 15 -0.50 -10.67 3.37
CA HIS A 15 0.66 -11.53 3.11
C HIS A 15 0.85 -12.64 4.13
N PHE A 16 0.49 -12.44 5.41
CA PHE A 16 0.44 -13.53 6.39
C PHE A 16 -0.63 -14.55 6.02
N TYR A 17 -1.82 -14.08 5.68
CA TYR A 17 -2.90 -14.95 5.26
C TYR A 17 -2.55 -15.72 3.98
N GLY A 18 -2.03 -15.04 2.95
CA GLY A 18 -1.60 -15.68 1.71
C GLY A 18 -0.48 -16.71 1.92
N ALA A 19 0.50 -16.41 2.79
CA ALA A 19 1.54 -17.37 3.15
C ALA A 19 0.97 -18.64 3.79
N TYR A 20 -0.08 -18.50 4.60
CA TYR A 20 -0.73 -19.62 5.27
C TYR A 20 -1.59 -20.46 4.31
N ILE A 21 -2.48 -19.83 3.50
CA ILE A 21 -3.43 -20.60 2.66
C ILE A 21 -2.78 -21.25 1.45
N TYR A 22 -1.70 -20.64 0.93
CA TYR A 22 -0.98 -21.16 -0.26
C TYR A 22 0.29 -21.95 0.09
N ASP A 23 0.59 -22.10 1.39
CA ASP A 23 1.84 -22.74 1.88
C ASP A 23 3.12 -22.12 1.25
N GLU A 24 3.11 -20.80 1.10
CA GLU A 24 4.20 -20.04 0.50
C GLU A 24 4.86 -19.07 1.50
N PRO A 25 5.83 -19.53 2.30
CA PRO A 25 6.53 -18.67 3.27
C PRO A 25 7.23 -17.46 2.66
N PHE A 26 7.54 -17.51 1.36
CA PHE A 26 8.13 -16.40 0.63
C PHE A 26 7.28 -15.11 0.74
N ARG A 27 5.96 -15.21 0.81
CA ARG A 27 5.05 -14.06 0.94
C ARG A 27 5.30 -13.26 2.23
N LEU A 28 5.87 -13.86 3.26
CA LEU A 28 6.16 -13.19 4.53
C LEU A 28 7.16 -12.04 4.42
N HIS A 29 8.04 -12.05 3.38
CA HIS A 29 9.01 -10.96 3.22
C HIS A 29 8.36 -9.59 3.07
N VAL A 30 7.21 -9.50 2.40
CA VAL A 30 6.46 -8.23 2.25
C VAL A 30 5.86 -7.79 3.59
N ALA A 31 5.27 -8.74 4.35
CA ALA A 31 4.74 -8.46 5.68
C ALA A 31 5.84 -7.96 6.64
N ILE A 32 7.01 -8.61 6.61
CA ILE A 32 8.16 -8.21 7.44
C ILE A 32 8.69 -6.85 7.01
N ALA A 33 8.79 -6.58 5.70
CA ALA A 33 9.24 -5.29 5.18
C ALA A 33 8.26 -4.14 5.50
N ALA A 34 6.96 -4.42 5.60
CA ALA A 34 5.97 -3.42 5.96
C ALA A 34 6.13 -2.90 7.41
N MET A 35 6.66 -3.71 8.34
CA MET A 35 6.83 -3.31 9.74
C MET A 35 7.76 -2.10 9.92
N PRO A 36 9.02 -2.11 9.42
CA PRO A 36 9.88 -0.93 9.50
C PRO A 36 9.30 0.27 8.74
N VAL A 37 8.55 0.07 7.65
CA VAL A 37 7.88 1.17 6.96
C VAL A 37 6.85 1.85 7.86
N ILE A 38 6.06 1.10 8.65
CA ILE A 38 5.15 1.67 9.66
C ILE A 38 5.93 2.53 10.66
N VAL A 39 7.06 2.01 11.17
CA VAL A 39 7.89 2.74 12.13
C VAL A 39 8.39 4.06 11.52
N ILE A 40 8.89 4.04 10.28
CA ILE A 40 9.35 5.24 9.57
C ILE A 40 8.20 6.23 9.36
N ILE A 41 7.02 5.78 8.96
CA ILE A 41 5.82 6.62 8.79
C ILE A 41 5.46 7.32 10.11
N LEU A 42 5.40 6.58 11.20
CA LEU A 42 5.07 7.12 12.52
C LEU A 42 6.16 8.08 13.01
N PHE A 43 7.41 7.69 12.92
CA PHE A 43 8.54 8.52 13.32
C PHE A 43 8.58 9.85 12.55
N THR A 44 8.45 9.81 11.24
CA THR A 44 8.47 11.01 10.41
C THR A 44 7.22 11.87 10.61
N TYR A 45 6.05 11.25 10.83
CA TYR A 45 4.81 11.98 11.13
C TYR A 45 4.85 12.70 12.47
N PHE A 46 5.39 12.08 13.52
CA PHE A 46 5.52 12.72 14.82
C PHE A 46 6.71 13.67 14.86
N GLY A 47 7.82 13.34 14.19
CA GLY A 47 9.02 14.19 14.11
C GLY A 47 8.71 15.59 13.59
N GLN A 48 7.91 15.71 12.51
CA GLN A 48 7.50 17.02 11.99
C GLN A 48 6.67 17.86 12.98
N ARG A 49 6.14 17.29 14.06
CA ARG A 49 5.40 18.01 15.11
C ARG A 49 6.25 18.29 16.35
N TRP A 50 7.18 17.42 16.64
CA TRP A 50 8.02 17.52 17.84
C TRP A 50 9.10 18.58 17.71
N PHE A 51 9.77 18.62 16.55
CA PHE A 51 10.87 19.55 16.34
C PHE A 51 10.34 20.95 16.03
N LYS A 52 10.85 21.97 16.75
CA LYS A 52 10.50 23.39 16.55
C LYS A 52 11.30 24.05 15.40
N ASN A 53 12.43 23.47 15.04
CA ASN A 53 13.30 23.98 13.96
C ASN A 53 12.65 23.70 12.60
N HIS A 54 12.47 24.76 11.79
CA HIS A 54 11.81 24.69 10.48
C HIS A 54 12.52 23.77 9.47
N ALA A 55 13.84 23.68 9.51
CA ALA A 55 14.59 22.79 8.60
C ALA A 55 14.30 21.33 8.92
N TRP A 56 14.32 20.94 10.21
CA TRP A 56 13.95 19.60 10.63
C TRP A 56 12.50 19.24 10.35
N GLN A 57 11.56 20.17 10.60
CA GLN A 57 10.15 19.98 10.26
C GLN A 57 9.96 19.71 8.78
N ARG A 58 10.65 20.48 7.93
CA ARG A 58 10.60 20.27 6.47
C ARG A 58 11.18 18.91 6.08
N GLY A 59 12.32 18.53 6.62
CA GLY A 59 12.94 17.22 6.40
C GLY A 59 12.01 16.07 6.76
N PHE A 60 11.43 16.09 7.95
CA PHE A 60 10.46 15.08 8.39
C PHE A 60 9.19 15.05 7.53
N ARG A 61 8.71 16.22 7.08
CA ARG A 61 7.56 16.30 6.18
C ARG A 61 7.88 15.64 4.82
N VAL A 62 9.01 15.96 4.24
CA VAL A 62 9.44 15.39 2.95
C VAL A 62 9.62 13.87 3.09
N ALA A 63 10.27 13.41 4.14
CA ALA A 63 10.45 12.00 4.42
C ALA A 63 9.11 11.28 4.61
N PHE A 64 8.17 11.86 5.37
CA PHE A 64 6.82 11.31 5.55
C PHE A 64 6.07 11.19 4.21
N ILE A 65 6.08 12.26 3.39
CA ILE A 65 5.39 12.25 2.10
C ILE A 65 6.04 11.23 1.16
N GLY A 66 7.38 11.24 1.05
CA GLY A 66 8.12 10.32 0.18
C GLY A 66 7.89 8.85 0.55
N THR A 67 8.01 8.51 1.85
CA THR A 67 7.75 7.15 2.34
C THR A 67 6.30 6.72 2.07
N THR A 68 5.35 7.61 2.33
CA THR A 68 3.93 7.33 2.11
C THR A 68 3.61 7.12 0.63
N LEU A 69 4.13 8.00 -0.26
CA LEU A 69 3.91 7.86 -1.70
C LEU A 69 4.56 6.60 -2.27
N LEU A 70 5.79 6.32 -1.87
CA LEU A 70 6.52 5.15 -2.39
C LEU A 70 5.90 3.84 -1.92
N PHE A 71 5.70 3.67 -0.63
CA PHE A 71 5.27 2.39 -0.07
C PHE A 71 3.75 2.26 -0.02
N SER A 72 3.02 3.19 0.62
CA SER A 72 1.59 3.00 0.82
C SER A 72 0.77 3.25 -0.44
N VAL A 73 1.18 4.20 -1.30
CA VAL A 73 0.42 4.51 -2.51
C VAL A 73 0.92 3.70 -3.70
N ALA A 74 2.20 3.80 -4.07
CA ALA A 74 2.71 3.19 -5.29
C ALA A 74 2.91 1.69 -5.15
N ALA A 75 3.73 1.23 -4.17
CA ALA A 75 4.08 -0.18 -4.07
C ALA A 75 2.89 -1.04 -3.63
N ILE A 76 2.22 -0.65 -2.55
CA ILE A 76 1.12 -1.48 -2.01
C ILE A 76 -0.22 -1.11 -2.64
N GLY A 77 -0.60 0.17 -2.69
CA GLY A 77 -1.90 0.57 -3.22
C GLY A 77 -2.04 0.26 -4.70
N ILE A 78 -1.16 0.83 -5.54
CA ILE A 78 -1.30 0.74 -7.00
C ILE A 78 -0.78 -0.59 -7.52
N TYR A 79 0.46 -0.97 -7.16
CA TYR A 79 1.06 -2.17 -7.74
C TYR A 79 0.44 -3.43 -7.13
N GLU A 80 0.48 -3.62 -5.81
CA GLU A 80 -0.05 -4.84 -5.19
C GLU A 80 -1.58 -4.89 -5.28
N GLY A 81 -2.28 -3.92 -4.72
CA GLY A 81 -3.75 -3.93 -4.70
C GLY A 81 -4.39 -3.66 -6.07
N GLY A 82 -3.81 -2.75 -6.88
CA GLY A 82 -4.34 -2.40 -8.18
C GLY A 82 -3.98 -3.42 -9.26
N TYR A 83 -2.69 -3.61 -9.52
CA TYR A 83 -2.23 -4.46 -10.62
C TYR A 83 -2.35 -5.95 -10.27
N ASN A 84 -1.81 -6.38 -9.12
CA ASN A 84 -1.75 -7.81 -8.78
C ASN A 84 -3.08 -8.40 -8.31
N HIS A 85 -4.03 -7.57 -7.85
CA HIS A 85 -5.36 -8.03 -7.46
C HIS A 85 -6.43 -7.50 -8.39
N LEU A 86 -6.80 -6.21 -8.34
CA LEU A 86 -7.96 -5.72 -9.07
C LEU A 86 -7.88 -5.99 -10.58
N VAL A 87 -6.77 -5.68 -11.24
CA VAL A 87 -6.62 -5.89 -12.70
C VAL A 87 -6.58 -7.38 -13.03
N LYS A 88 -5.83 -8.18 -12.25
CA LYS A 88 -5.79 -9.65 -12.41
C LYS A 88 -7.18 -10.26 -12.31
N ASP A 89 -7.93 -9.91 -11.27
CA ASP A 89 -9.29 -10.43 -11.03
C ASP A 89 -10.24 -10.04 -12.15
N LEU A 90 -10.21 -8.77 -12.59
CA LEU A 90 -11.04 -8.31 -13.70
C LEU A 90 -10.74 -9.07 -15.00
N LEU A 91 -9.47 -9.30 -15.32
CA LEU A 91 -9.08 -10.07 -16.51
C LEU A 91 -9.51 -11.53 -16.38
N PHE A 92 -9.32 -12.15 -15.23
CA PHE A 92 -9.73 -13.54 -14.98
C PHE A 92 -11.24 -13.72 -15.12
N PHE A 93 -12.04 -12.88 -14.46
CA PHE A 93 -13.50 -12.97 -14.53
C PHE A 93 -14.07 -12.51 -15.89
N ALA A 94 -13.32 -11.73 -16.67
CA ALA A 94 -13.65 -11.43 -18.07
C ALA A 94 -13.36 -12.60 -19.03
N GLY A 95 -12.83 -13.72 -18.55
CA GLY A 95 -12.56 -14.91 -19.36
C GLY A 95 -11.27 -14.82 -20.18
N VAL A 96 -10.31 -13.98 -19.77
CA VAL A 96 -8.99 -13.96 -20.41
C VAL A 96 -8.29 -15.31 -20.17
N PRO A 97 -7.71 -15.93 -21.22
CA PRO A 97 -7.05 -17.23 -21.10
C PRO A 97 -5.96 -17.25 -20.01
N THR A 98 -5.94 -18.33 -19.23
CA THR A 98 -4.98 -18.48 -18.12
C THR A 98 -3.53 -18.43 -18.60
N GLU A 99 -3.24 -18.97 -19.79
CA GLU A 99 -1.90 -18.93 -20.41
C GLU A 99 -1.43 -17.50 -20.71
N PHE A 100 -2.36 -16.55 -20.92
CA PHE A 100 -2.02 -15.14 -21.04
C PHE A 100 -1.79 -14.50 -19.68
N LEU A 101 -2.61 -14.83 -18.69
CA LEU A 101 -2.43 -14.35 -17.31
C LEU A 101 -1.09 -14.80 -16.73
N ASP A 102 -0.69 -16.06 -16.96
CA ASP A 102 0.59 -16.60 -16.51
C ASP A 102 1.82 -15.91 -17.13
N ARG A 103 1.64 -15.26 -18.29
CA ARG A 103 2.72 -14.48 -18.93
C ARG A 103 2.90 -13.10 -18.32
N ILE A 104 1.82 -12.49 -17.83
CA ILE A 104 1.85 -11.11 -17.27
C ILE A 104 1.93 -11.09 -15.76
N TYR A 105 1.53 -12.18 -15.10
CA TYR A 105 1.67 -12.38 -13.66
C TYR A 105 2.63 -13.55 -13.40
N PRO A 106 3.69 -13.36 -12.60
CA PRO A 106 4.54 -14.47 -12.17
C PRO A 106 3.73 -15.57 -11.47
N SER A 107 4.20 -16.81 -11.53
CA SER A 107 3.55 -18.00 -10.95
C SER A 107 3.27 -17.91 -9.45
N VAL A 108 3.90 -16.97 -8.76
CA VAL A 108 3.62 -16.68 -7.32
C VAL A 108 2.33 -15.85 -7.12
N TYR A 109 1.72 -15.35 -8.18
CA TYR A 109 0.42 -14.67 -8.12
C TYR A 109 -0.67 -15.66 -8.45
N GLU A 110 -1.31 -16.17 -7.41
CA GLU A 110 -2.42 -17.09 -7.53
C GLU A 110 -3.57 -16.48 -8.34
N LEU A 111 -4.25 -17.34 -9.13
CA LEU A 111 -5.53 -16.96 -9.74
C LEU A 111 -6.58 -16.75 -8.64
N PRO A 112 -7.62 -15.91 -8.90
CA PRO A 112 -8.64 -15.62 -7.89
C PRO A 112 -9.39 -16.88 -7.45
N ASN A 113 -9.02 -17.45 -6.32
CA ASN A 113 -9.58 -18.69 -5.76
C ASN A 113 -9.96 -18.58 -4.28
N ASP A 114 -9.52 -17.52 -3.60
CA ASP A 114 -9.86 -17.24 -2.20
C ASP A 114 -10.41 -15.82 -2.05
N PHE A 115 -11.66 -15.72 -1.60
CA PHE A 115 -12.36 -14.43 -1.46
C PHE A 115 -11.66 -13.49 -0.47
N PHE A 116 -11.19 -13.99 0.66
CA PHE A 116 -10.59 -13.11 1.68
C PHE A 116 -9.24 -12.58 1.22
N PHE A 117 -8.48 -13.42 0.51
CA PHE A 117 -7.21 -13.01 -0.07
C PHE A 117 -7.42 -11.88 -1.10
N GLU A 118 -8.30 -12.06 -2.08
CA GLU A 118 -8.57 -11.05 -3.09
C GLU A 118 -9.22 -9.79 -2.49
N PHE A 119 -10.15 -9.94 -1.54
CA PHE A 119 -10.77 -8.81 -0.85
C PHE A 119 -9.74 -7.95 -0.10
N THR A 120 -8.81 -8.57 0.63
CA THR A 120 -7.75 -7.83 1.33
C THR A 120 -6.77 -7.20 0.34
N GLY A 121 -6.47 -7.86 -0.78
CA GLY A 121 -5.69 -7.31 -1.88
C GLY A 121 -6.33 -6.04 -2.46
N VAL A 122 -7.59 -6.09 -2.87
CA VAL A 122 -8.31 -4.92 -3.40
C VAL A 122 -8.45 -3.81 -2.33
N THR A 123 -8.59 -4.16 -1.05
CA THR A 123 -8.63 -3.18 0.05
C THR A 123 -7.32 -2.37 0.13
N GLN A 124 -6.18 -2.95 -0.24
CA GLN A 124 -4.91 -2.20 -0.31
C GLN A 124 -4.98 -1.08 -1.35
N LEU A 125 -5.61 -1.31 -2.51
CA LEU A 125 -5.83 -0.24 -3.50
C LEU A 125 -6.70 0.87 -2.92
N LEU A 126 -7.82 0.55 -2.32
CA LEU A 126 -8.75 1.55 -1.76
C LEU A 126 -8.09 2.40 -0.69
N THR A 127 -7.36 1.77 0.22
CA THR A 127 -6.63 2.49 1.29
C THR A 127 -5.46 3.30 0.74
N GLY A 128 -4.76 2.80 -0.28
CA GLY A 128 -3.71 3.52 -1.02
C GLY A 128 -4.25 4.78 -1.72
N ILE A 129 -5.39 4.68 -2.41
CA ILE A 129 -6.08 5.81 -3.03
C ILE A 129 -6.48 6.85 -1.96
N ALA A 130 -7.10 6.42 -0.85
CA ALA A 130 -7.48 7.30 0.26
C ALA A 130 -6.25 7.99 0.87
N CYS A 131 -5.12 7.29 0.93
CA CYS A 131 -3.84 7.84 1.35
C CYS A 131 -3.37 8.95 0.42
N GLY A 132 -3.36 8.72 -0.89
CA GLY A 132 -2.99 9.70 -1.91
C GLY A 132 -3.85 10.96 -1.85
N PHE A 133 -5.18 10.82 -1.79
CA PHE A 133 -6.09 11.95 -1.62
C PHE A 133 -5.85 12.72 -0.33
N SER A 134 -5.54 12.03 0.77
CA SER A 134 -5.22 12.69 2.04
C SER A 134 -3.95 13.54 1.98
N LEU A 135 -2.96 13.12 1.20
CA LEU A 135 -1.74 13.90 0.96
C LEU A 135 -2.04 15.13 0.11
N LEU A 136 -2.79 14.98 -0.99
CA LEU A 136 -3.16 16.09 -1.88
C LEU A 136 -3.95 17.19 -1.15
N ARG A 137 -4.90 16.82 -0.27
CA ARG A 137 -5.65 17.78 0.54
C ARG A 137 -4.77 18.59 1.48
N ARG A 138 -3.70 18.00 2.02
CA ARG A 138 -2.75 18.67 2.93
C ARG A 138 -1.78 19.61 2.21
N SER A 139 -1.58 19.42 0.92
CA SER A 139 -0.68 20.23 0.10
C SER A 139 -1.35 21.50 -0.45
N ARG A 140 -2.68 21.62 -0.35
CA ARG A 140 -3.39 22.82 -0.79
C ARG A 140 -3.08 23.99 0.16
N PRO A 141 -2.58 25.14 -0.35
CA PRO A 141 -2.44 26.31 0.47
C PRO A 141 -3.82 26.72 1.00
N THR A 142 -3.91 27.00 2.30
CA THR A 142 -5.09 27.66 2.88
C THR A 142 -5.25 28.99 2.14
N SER A 143 -6.32 29.13 1.36
CA SER A 143 -6.68 30.42 0.77
C SER A 143 -6.75 31.41 1.92
N VAL A 144 -5.85 32.40 1.90
CA VAL A 144 -5.90 33.53 2.81
C VAL A 144 -7.29 34.17 2.60
N GLN A 145 -8.15 34.08 3.60
CA GLN A 145 -9.34 34.91 3.63
C GLN A 145 -8.84 36.35 3.81
N VAL A 146 -8.96 37.14 2.74
CA VAL A 146 -8.80 38.60 2.74
C VAL A 146 -10.05 39.19 3.38
#